data_7b6bdee7aad4e4ea2156271a7e7ca2ac
#
_entry.id   7b6bdee7aad4e4ea2156271a7e7ca2ac
#
_cell.length_a   1.000
_cell.length_b   1.000
_cell.length_c   1.000
_cell.angle_alpha   90.00
_cell.angle_beta   90.00
_cell.angle_gamma   90.00
#
_symmetry.space_group_name_H-M   'P 1'
#
loop_
_entity.id
_entity.type
_entity.pdbx_description
1 polymer ?
#
loop_
_entity_poly.entity_id
_entity_poly.type
_entity_poly.pdbx_seq_one_letter_code
_entity_poly.pdbx_strand_id
1 'polypeptide(L)'
;TALAMELSATKSNYERLKDSYDALEENSSSALTENLERNRKLLEQLEAKEKALAEEAARLNTLQKKLEDRSKRVEELESIIAAKDAQMKKLKDAISAALTNFEGNGLTVEQRDGKVYVSMENKLLFESGSWAVHTDNVPYSANGNIQDNWDLSTKRATAIVNILIENKSIPKDNLTAAGRGEFAPIATNDTSEGRAKNRRIEVILTPKLDEIAKILNEN
;
A
#
# COMPACT_ATOMS: atom_id res chain seq x y z
N THR A 1 71.66 33.30 -74.36
CA THR A 1 71.40 32.32 -75.40
C THR A 1 70.18 31.47 -75.00
N ALA A 2 69.41 30.95 -75.91
CA ALA A 2 68.18 30.21 -75.73
C ALA A 2 68.33 29.07 -74.69
N LEU A 3 69.42 28.31 -74.74
CA LEU A 3 69.68 27.19 -73.78
C LEU A 3 69.81 27.63 -72.32
N ALA A 4 70.35 28.82 -72.05
CA ALA A 4 70.44 29.34 -70.66
C ALA A 4 69.08 29.79 -70.10
N MET A 5 68.20 30.32 -70.99
CA MET A 5 66.82 30.66 -70.60
C MET A 5 65.98 29.40 -70.34
N GLU A 6 66.11 28.38 -71.14
CA GLU A 6 65.44 27.10 -70.99
C GLU A 6 65.89 26.37 -69.72
N LEU A 7 67.18 26.38 -69.38
CA LEU A 7 67.74 25.85 -68.17
C LEU A 7 67.23 26.60 -66.97
N SER A 8 67.11 27.92 -66.99
CA SER A 8 66.59 28.77 -65.94
C SER A 8 65.08 28.50 -65.71
N ALA A 9 64.30 28.40 -66.78
CA ALA A 9 62.88 28.09 -66.73
C ALA A 9 62.64 26.69 -66.20
N THR A 10 63.42 25.69 -66.60
CA THR A 10 63.31 24.31 -66.05
C THR A 10 63.68 24.25 -64.58
N LYS A 11 64.70 24.99 -64.16
CA LYS A 11 65.07 25.08 -62.74
C LYS A 11 64.00 25.73 -61.90
N SER A 12 63.41 26.80 -62.40
CA SER A 12 62.27 27.45 -61.67
C SER A 12 61.04 26.55 -61.59
N ASN A 13 60.75 25.82 -62.67
CA ASN A 13 59.66 24.84 -62.67
C ASN A 13 59.93 23.68 -61.71
N TYR A 14 61.16 23.22 -61.62
CA TYR A 14 61.56 22.18 -60.66
C TYR A 14 61.42 22.66 -59.19
N GLU A 15 61.87 23.86 -58.90
CA GLU A 15 61.74 24.47 -57.56
C GLU A 15 60.26 24.60 -57.18
N ARG A 16 59.41 25.12 -58.07
CA ARG A 16 57.95 25.23 -57.83
C ARG A 16 57.29 23.87 -57.61
N LEU A 17 57.69 22.85 -58.40
CA LEU A 17 57.18 21.50 -58.24
C LEU A 17 57.61 20.90 -56.90
N LYS A 18 58.87 21.13 -56.54
CA LYS A 18 59.37 20.68 -55.20
C LYS A 18 58.64 21.33 -54.08
N ASP A 19 58.45 22.65 -54.07
CA ASP A 19 57.70 23.38 -53.02
C ASP A 19 56.24 22.89 -52.95
N SER A 20 55.63 22.58 -54.09
CA SER A 20 54.29 22.00 -54.17
C SER A 20 54.21 20.58 -53.55
N TYR A 21 55.27 19.76 -53.83
CA TYR A 21 55.38 18.42 -53.23
C TYR A 21 55.58 18.48 -51.70
N ASP A 22 56.49 19.33 -51.25
CA ASP A 22 56.76 19.51 -49.81
C ASP A 22 55.52 20.01 -49.09
N ALA A 23 54.76 20.97 -49.63
CA ALA A 23 53.48 21.44 -49.08
C ALA A 23 52.40 20.35 -49.08
N LEU A 24 52.35 19.51 -50.12
CA LEU A 24 51.40 18.39 -50.19
C LEU A 24 51.72 17.31 -49.12
N GLU A 25 53.00 17.00 -48.91
CA GLU A 25 53.49 16.04 -47.94
C GLU A 25 53.19 16.55 -46.51
N GLU A 26 53.44 17.82 -46.18
CA GLU A 26 53.12 18.43 -44.88
C GLU A 26 51.63 18.43 -44.60
N ASN A 27 50.79 18.85 -45.56
CA ASN A 27 49.33 18.84 -45.42
C ASN A 27 48.80 17.42 -45.28
N SER A 28 49.29 16.44 -46.01
CA SER A 28 48.89 15.04 -45.93
C SER A 28 49.29 14.43 -44.60
N SER A 29 50.50 14.71 -44.12
CA SER A 29 50.96 14.23 -42.77
C SER A 29 50.16 14.86 -41.62
N SER A 30 49.88 16.16 -41.71
CA SER A 30 49.04 16.85 -40.73
C SER A 30 47.62 16.30 -40.70
N ALA A 31 46.99 16.14 -41.85
CA ALA A 31 45.65 15.56 -41.97
C ALA A 31 45.58 14.12 -41.45
N LEU A 32 46.62 13.32 -41.70
CA LEU A 32 46.70 11.95 -41.19
C LEU A 32 46.79 11.94 -39.66
N THR A 33 47.62 12.79 -39.08
CA THR A 33 47.78 12.91 -37.64
C THR A 33 46.48 13.35 -36.97
N GLU A 34 45.80 14.36 -37.52
CA GLU A 34 44.51 14.81 -37.03
C GLU A 34 43.43 13.70 -37.06
N ASN A 35 43.38 12.97 -38.18
CA ASN A 35 42.45 11.85 -38.32
C ASN A 35 42.75 10.72 -37.35
N LEU A 36 44.01 10.40 -37.08
CA LEU A 36 44.41 9.40 -36.10
C LEU A 36 43.99 9.81 -34.67
N GLU A 37 44.21 11.05 -34.29
CA GLU A 37 43.78 11.59 -33.00
C GLU A 37 42.24 11.59 -32.86
N ARG A 38 41.55 12.00 -33.92
CA ARG A 38 40.09 11.98 -33.96
C ARG A 38 39.54 10.56 -33.84
N ASN A 39 40.12 9.62 -34.57
CA ASN A 39 39.71 8.21 -34.47
C ASN A 39 39.97 7.63 -33.07
N ARG A 40 41.10 7.95 -32.45
CA ARG A 40 41.40 7.52 -31.08
C ARG A 40 40.37 8.06 -30.08
N LYS A 41 40.03 9.35 -30.14
CA LYS A 41 39.00 9.95 -29.28
C LYS A 41 37.62 9.32 -29.50
N LEU A 42 37.27 9.02 -30.75
CA LEU A 42 36.02 8.35 -31.09
C LEU A 42 35.97 6.93 -30.51
N LEU A 43 37.08 6.17 -30.57
CA LEU A 43 37.16 4.85 -29.98
C LEU A 43 37.00 4.89 -28.45
N GLU A 44 37.68 5.82 -27.76
CA GLU A 44 37.53 6.01 -26.32
C GLU A 44 36.07 6.37 -25.94
N GLN A 45 35.42 7.23 -26.72
CA GLN A 45 34.00 7.58 -26.50
C GLN A 45 33.08 6.39 -26.78
N LEU A 46 33.38 5.57 -27.78
CA LEU A 46 32.59 4.39 -28.10
C LEU A 46 32.68 3.35 -26.98
N GLU A 47 33.88 3.04 -26.51
CA GLU A 47 34.10 2.15 -25.38
C GLU A 47 33.38 2.62 -24.09
N ALA A 48 33.48 3.93 -23.81
CA ALA A 48 32.77 4.51 -22.64
C ALA A 48 31.25 4.38 -22.77
N LYS A 49 30.71 4.63 -23.98
CA LYS A 49 29.25 4.47 -24.22
C LYS A 49 28.81 3.01 -24.18
N GLU A 50 29.59 2.08 -24.72
CA GLU A 50 29.30 0.65 -24.66
C GLU A 50 29.25 0.16 -23.22
N LYS A 51 30.22 0.58 -22.39
CA LYS A 51 30.23 0.26 -20.96
C LYS A 51 28.99 0.83 -20.24
N ALA A 52 28.66 2.10 -20.47
CA ALA A 52 27.48 2.73 -19.88
C ALA A 52 26.17 2.04 -20.29
N LEU A 53 26.05 1.65 -21.57
CA LEU A 53 24.90 0.90 -22.06
C LEU A 53 24.80 -0.49 -21.42
N ALA A 54 25.91 -1.19 -21.23
CA ALA A 54 25.93 -2.49 -20.56
C ALA A 54 25.49 -2.39 -19.08
N GLU A 55 25.96 -1.36 -18.38
CA GLU A 55 25.56 -1.09 -16.99
C GLU A 55 24.05 -0.75 -16.89
N GLU A 56 23.54 0.08 -17.80
CA GLU A 56 22.12 0.45 -17.79
C GLU A 56 21.23 -0.74 -18.18
N ALA A 57 21.65 -1.57 -19.13
CA ALA A 57 20.94 -2.81 -19.49
C ALA A 57 20.87 -3.79 -18.30
N ALA A 58 21.94 -3.93 -17.55
CA ALA A 58 21.95 -4.76 -16.33
C ALA A 58 21.01 -4.19 -15.24
N ARG A 59 21.02 -2.87 -15.08
CA ARG A 59 20.11 -2.17 -14.16
C ARG A 59 18.64 -2.37 -14.55
N LEU A 60 18.32 -2.18 -15.83
CA LEU A 60 16.96 -2.38 -16.35
C LEU A 60 16.47 -3.82 -16.13
N ASN A 61 17.32 -4.81 -16.39
CA ASN A 61 16.97 -6.22 -16.14
C ASN A 61 16.68 -6.48 -14.64
N THR A 62 17.46 -5.88 -13.74
CA THR A 62 17.23 -5.98 -12.30
C THR A 62 15.91 -5.32 -11.88
N LEU A 63 15.61 -4.15 -12.45
CA LEU A 63 14.35 -3.44 -12.16
C LEU A 63 13.15 -4.21 -12.70
N GLN A 64 13.26 -4.80 -13.89
CA GLN A 64 12.21 -5.61 -14.48
C GLN A 64 11.88 -6.82 -13.60
N LYS A 65 12.89 -7.55 -13.11
CA LYS A 65 12.67 -8.67 -12.17
C LYS A 65 11.98 -8.21 -10.89
N LYS A 66 12.44 -7.10 -10.30
CA LYS A 66 11.77 -6.53 -9.12
C LYS A 66 10.32 -6.12 -9.37
N LEU A 67 10.01 -5.63 -10.56
CA LEU A 67 8.65 -5.26 -10.95
C LEU A 67 7.78 -6.52 -11.08
N GLU A 68 8.28 -7.57 -11.71
CA GLU A 68 7.59 -8.86 -11.85
C GLU A 68 7.28 -9.47 -10.48
N ASP A 69 8.26 -9.49 -9.56
CA ASP A 69 8.08 -9.99 -8.21
C ASP A 69 7.03 -9.19 -7.43
N ARG A 70 7.08 -7.85 -7.55
CA ARG A 70 6.08 -6.99 -6.92
C ARG A 70 4.68 -7.19 -7.51
N SER A 71 4.58 -7.37 -8.84
CA SER A 71 3.29 -7.64 -9.49
C SER A 71 2.66 -8.93 -8.97
N LYS A 72 3.44 -10.01 -8.88
CA LYS A 72 2.97 -11.28 -8.31
C LYS A 72 2.49 -11.13 -6.86
N ARG A 73 3.24 -10.37 -6.05
CA ARG A 73 2.82 -10.10 -4.65
C ARG A 73 1.52 -9.29 -4.57
N VAL A 74 1.31 -8.33 -5.46
CA VAL A 74 0.05 -7.58 -5.53
C VAL A 74 -1.10 -8.51 -5.89
N GLU A 75 -0.96 -9.36 -6.91
CA GLU A 75 -1.98 -10.33 -7.30
C GLU A 75 -2.33 -11.31 -6.16
N GLU A 76 -1.32 -11.79 -5.43
CA GLU A 76 -1.51 -12.66 -4.27
C GLU A 76 -2.28 -11.94 -3.14
N LEU A 77 -1.88 -10.71 -2.81
CA LEU A 77 -2.57 -9.90 -1.80
C LEU A 77 -4.01 -9.60 -2.19
N GLU A 78 -4.27 -9.24 -3.44
CA GLU A 78 -5.63 -9.01 -3.96
C GLU A 78 -6.49 -10.28 -3.84
N SER A 79 -5.93 -11.44 -4.17
CA SER A 79 -6.61 -12.74 -4.03
C SER A 79 -6.98 -13.04 -2.56
N ILE A 80 -6.06 -12.80 -1.63
CA ILE A 80 -6.29 -13.01 -0.19
C ILE A 80 -7.36 -12.04 0.32
N ILE A 81 -7.30 -10.76 -0.06
CA ILE A 81 -8.30 -9.76 0.31
C ILE A 81 -9.68 -10.17 -0.19
N ALA A 82 -9.79 -10.55 -1.48
CA ALA A 82 -11.06 -10.99 -2.06
C ALA A 82 -11.63 -12.24 -1.35
N ALA A 83 -10.76 -13.20 -1.00
CA ALA A 83 -11.17 -14.38 -0.24
C ALA A 83 -11.68 -14.03 1.17
N LYS A 84 -10.99 -13.11 1.88
CA LYS A 84 -11.41 -12.63 3.20
C LYS A 84 -12.72 -11.86 3.13
N ASP A 85 -12.91 -10.99 2.13
CA ASP A 85 -14.17 -10.27 1.93
C ASP A 85 -15.33 -11.22 1.66
N ALA A 86 -15.11 -12.25 0.83
CA ALA A 86 -16.10 -13.28 0.59
C ALA A 86 -16.46 -14.08 1.87
N GLN A 87 -15.48 -14.39 2.73
CA GLN A 87 -15.70 -15.04 4.01
C GLN A 87 -16.52 -14.13 4.95
N MET A 88 -16.17 -12.84 5.03
CA MET A 88 -16.88 -11.88 5.87
C MET A 88 -18.32 -11.66 5.39
N LYS A 89 -18.55 -11.65 4.08
CA LYS A 89 -19.89 -11.59 3.52
C LYS A 89 -20.72 -12.83 3.91
N LYS A 90 -20.15 -14.02 3.75
CA LYS A 90 -20.82 -15.26 4.18
C LYS A 90 -21.15 -15.25 5.68
N LEU A 91 -20.21 -14.75 6.51
CA LEU A 91 -20.41 -14.62 7.94
C LEU A 91 -21.54 -13.63 8.26
N LYS A 92 -21.54 -12.46 7.62
CA LYS A 92 -22.64 -11.48 7.73
C LYS A 92 -23.98 -12.12 7.37
N ASP A 93 -24.07 -12.78 6.23
CA ASP A 93 -25.31 -13.41 5.75
C ASP A 93 -25.80 -14.50 6.71
N ALA A 94 -24.89 -15.32 7.25
CA ALA A 94 -25.22 -16.33 8.26
C ALA A 94 -25.73 -15.72 9.58
N ILE A 95 -25.11 -14.65 10.05
CA ILE A 95 -25.54 -13.92 11.26
C ILE A 95 -26.89 -13.27 11.01
N SER A 96 -27.10 -12.58 9.88
CA SER A 96 -28.38 -11.99 9.52
C SER A 96 -29.48 -13.05 9.47
N ALA A 97 -29.23 -14.21 8.85
CA ALA A 97 -30.19 -15.30 8.80
C ALA A 97 -30.53 -15.86 10.19
N ALA A 98 -29.53 -16.00 11.08
CA ALA A 98 -29.75 -16.47 12.44
C ALA A 98 -30.51 -15.44 13.31
N LEU A 99 -30.37 -14.16 13.01
CA LEU A 99 -30.95 -13.06 13.77
C LEU A 99 -32.17 -12.41 13.10
N THR A 100 -32.73 -13.02 12.06
CA THR A 100 -33.85 -12.46 11.26
C THR A 100 -35.06 -12.06 12.13
N ASN A 101 -35.33 -12.80 13.20
CA ASN A 101 -36.44 -12.48 14.13
C ASN A 101 -36.17 -11.21 14.98
N PHE A 102 -34.94 -10.73 15.03
CA PHE A 102 -34.51 -9.55 15.82
C PHE A 102 -34.18 -8.35 14.94
N GLU A 103 -33.95 -8.56 13.63
CA GLU A 103 -33.75 -7.45 12.68
C GLU A 103 -35.01 -6.58 12.60
N GLY A 104 -34.80 -5.25 12.66
CA GLY A 104 -35.90 -4.27 12.72
C GLY A 104 -36.40 -3.95 14.14
N ASN A 105 -36.06 -4.77 15.13
CA ASN A 105 -36.41 -4.54 16.53
C ASN A 105 -35.25 -3.95 17.35
N GLY A 106 -34.37 -3.19 16.71
CA GLY A 106 -33.20 -2.55 17.35
C GLY A 106 -31.89 -3.35 17.22
N LEU A 107 -31.86 -4.36 16.33
CA LEU A 107 -30.67 -5.09 15.93
C LEU A 107 -30.42 -4.90 14.43
N THR A 108 -29.16 -4.62 14.06
CA THR A 108 -28.72 -4.52 12.66
C THR A 108 -27.40 -5.25 12.46
N VAL A 109 -27.21 -5.83 11.27
CA VAL A 109 -25.98 -6.51 10.87
C VAL A 109 -25.45 -5.87 9.59
N GLU A 110 -24.29 -5.25 9.66
CA GLU A 110 -23.68 -4.54 8.55
C GLU A 110 -22.23 -4.99 8.32
N GLN A 111 -21.80 -4.96 7.06
CA GLN A 111 -20.38 -5.10 6.71
C GLN A 111 -19.83 -3.74 6.32
N ARG A 112 -18.76 -3.31 7.01
CA ARG A 112 -18.02 -2.06 6.74
C ARG A 112 -16.53 -2.31 6.93
N ASP A 113 -15.70 -1.80 6.03
CA ASP A 113 -14.22 -1.84 6.12
C ASP A 113 -13.68 -3.26 6.39
N GLY A 114 -14.23 -4.27 5.69
CA GLY A 114 -13.81 -5.66 5.86
C GLY A 114 -14.14 -6.29 7.21
N LYS A 115 -15.05 -5.68 8.00
CA LYS A 115 -15.51 -6.16 9.31
C LYS A 115 -17.02 -6.31 9.32
N VAL A 116 -17.54 -7.21 10.16
CA VAL A 116 -18.98 -7.35 10.40
C VAL A 116 -19.33 -6.70 11.73
N TYR A 117 -20.28 -5.78 11.69
CA TYR A 117 -20.81 -5.05 12.84
C TYR A 117 -22.20 -5.58 13.16
N VAL A 118 -22.37 -6.12 14.35
CA VAL A 118 -23.67 -6.49 14.90
C VAL A 118 -24.02 -5.41 15.92
N SER A 119 -24.90 -4.49 15.55
CA SER A 119 -25.32 -3.38 16.39
C SER A 119 -26.65 -3.69 17.06
N MET A 120 -26.72 -3.47 18.36
CA MET A 120 -27.91 -3.70 19.17
C MET A 120 -28.22 -2.44 19.98
N GLU A 121 -29.47 -1.99 19.95
CA GLU A 121 -29.89 -0.90 20.84
C GLU A 121 -29.75 -1.32 22.30
N ASN A 122 -29.25 -0.40 23.14
CA ASN A 122 -29.02 -0.67 24.56
C ASN A 122 -30.26 -1.18 25.28
N LYS A 123 -31.46 -0.73 24.91
CA LYS A 123 -32.74 -1.16 25.55
C LYS A 123 -33.02 -2.65 25.39
N LEU A 124 -32.36 -3.35 24.45
CA LEU A 124 -32.49 -4.79 24.26
C LEU A 124 -31.72 -5.59 25.32
N LEU A 125 -30.67 -4.98 25.89
CA LEU A 125 -29.71 -5.67 26.77
C LEU A 125 -29.67 -5.08 28.18
N PHE A 126 -29.99 -3.79 28.36
CA PHE A 126 -29.80 -3.06 29.60
C PHE A 126 -31.02 -2.22 29.97
N GLU A 127 -31.31 -2.14 31.24
CA GLU A 127 -32.24 -1.13 31.78
C GLU A 127 -31.67 0.28 31.67
N SER A 128 -32.55 1.29 31.73
CA SER A 128 -32.13 2.69 31.62
C SER A 128 -31.21 3.05 32.79
N GLY A 129 -30.00 3.57 32.42
CA GLY A 129 -28.98 3.91 33.41
C GLY A 129 -28.18 2.73 33.98
N SER A 130 -28.51 1.48 33.64
CA SER A 130 -27.83 0.28 34.10
C SER A 130 -26.70 -0.16 33.17
N TRP A 131 -25.74 -0.89 33.76
CA TRP A 131 -24.73 -1.67 33.05
C TRP A 131 -24.94 -3.18 33.21
N ALA A 132 -25.90 -3.60 34.04
CA ALA A 132 -26.27 -5.01 34.21
C ALA A 132 -27.12 -5.46 33.00
N VAL A 133 -26.80 -6.62 32.44
CA VAL A 133 -27.55 -7.22 31.35
C VAL A 133 -28.86 -7.78 31.88
N HIS A 134 -29.95 -7.60 31.14
CA HIS A 134 -31.20 -8.28 31.43
C HIS A 134 -31.00 -9.80 31.37
N THR A 135 -31.03 -10.46 32.54
CA THR A 135 -31.17 -11.90 32.65
C THR A 135 -32.34 -12.15 33.60
N ASP A 136 -33.18 -13.09 33.25
CA ASP A 136 -34.45 -13.36 33.99
C ASP A 136 -34.29 -13.68 35.48
N ASN A 137 -33.06 -13.75 36.00
CA ASN A 137 -32.76 -14.22 37.36
C ASN A 137 -31.73 -13.38 38.14
N VAL A 138 -31.36 -12.18 37.72
CA VAL A 138 -30.44 -11.35 38.51
C VAL A 138 -31.13 -10.08 38.97
N PRO A 139 -31.24 -9.86 40.30
CA PRO A 139 -31.79 -8.62 40.80
C PRO A 139 -30.92 -7.43 40.39
N TYR A 140 -31.56 -6.40 39.86
CA TYR A 140 -30.92 -5.11 39.58
C TYR A 140 -30.30 -4.53 40.85
N SER A 141 -29.00 -4.28 40.83
CA SER A 141 -28.31 -3.53 41.87
C SER A 141 -28.00 -2.11 41.34
N ALA A 142 -28.82 -1.15 41.75
CA ALA A 142 -28.72 0.26 41.39
C ALA A 142 -27.49 0.99 41.98
N ASN A 143 -26.59 0.29 42.68
CA ASN A 143 -25.50 0.87 43.45
C ASN A 143 -24.14 0.85 42.77
N GLY A 144 -24.07 0.76 41.44
CA GLY A 144 -22.81 0.97 40.72
C GLY A 144 -22.57 2.45 40.53
N ASN A 145 -21.53 3.04 41.12
CA ASN A 145 -21.08 4.39 40.86
C ASN A 145 -20.67 4.48 39.39
N ILE A 146 -21.53 5.03 38.54
CA ILE A 146 -21.22 5.41 37.17
C ILE A 146 -20.74 6.85 37.23
N GLN A 147 -19.49 7.10 36.80
CA GLN A 147 -18.88 8.42 36.88
C GLN A 147 -19.27 9.31 35.70
N ASP A 148 -19.25 8.72 34.49
CA ASP A 148 -19.54 9.41 33.24
C ASP A 148 -19.96 8.45 32.11
N ASN A 149 -20.16 8.98 30.90
CA ASN A 149 -20.50 8.17 29.72
C ASN A 149 -19.39 7.21 29.27
N TRP A 150 -18.13 7.50 29.59
CA TRP A 150 -17.01 6.56 29.32
C TRP A 150 -17.10 5.35 30.23
N ASP A 151 -17.29 5.59 31.51
CA ASP A 151 -17.45 4.53 32.52
C ASP A 151 -18.67 3.64 32.20
N LEU A 152 -19.81 4.25 31.90
CA LEU A 152 -21.01 3.51 31.50
C LEU A 152 -20.81 2.66 30.26
N SER A 153 -20.22 3.23 29.19
CA SER A 153 -20.03 2.51 27.95
C SER A 153 -19.02 1.37 28.07
N THR A 154 -17.96 1.58 28.88
CA THR A 154 -16.93 0.56 29.13
C THR A 154 -17.47 -0.59 29.97
N LYS A 155 -18.22 -0.30 31.03
CA LYS A 155 -18.86 -1.31 31.85
C LYS A 155 -19.86 -2.17 31.09
N ARG A 156 -20.66 -1.55 30.19
CA ARG A 156 -21.55 -2.28 29.29
C ARG A 156 -20.81 -3.19 28.31
N ALA A 157 -19.75 -2.70 27.70
CA ALA A 157 -18.90 -3.52 26.81
C ALA A 157 -18.28 -4.70 27.56
N THR A 158 -17.78 -4.48 28.78
CA THR A 158 -17.23 -5.53 29.66
C THR A 158 -18.29 -6.56 30.06
N ALA A 159 -19.52 -6.14 30.36
CA ALA A 159 -20.61 -7.06 30.68
C ALA A 159 -20.91 -8.01 29.51
N ILE A 160 -20.92 -7.53 28.28
CA ILE A 160 -21.07 -8.38 27.08
C ILE A 160 -19.89 -9.35 26.92
N VAL A 161 -18.65 -8.87 27.11
CA VAL A 161 -17.46 -9.74 27.04
C VAL A 161 -17.55 -10.85 28.08
N ASN A 162 -18.02 -10.58 29.31
CA ASN A 162 -18.18 -11.60 30.35
C ASN A 162 -19.17 -12.69 29.93
N ILE A 163 -20.27 -12.34 29.24
CA ILE A 163 -21.20 -13.32 28.68
C ILE A 163 -20.55 -14.16 27.60
N LEU A 164 -19.77 -13.52 26.69
CA LEU A 164 -19.09 -14.23 25.60
C LEU A 164 -18.03 -15.20 26.14
N ILE A 165 -17.35 -14.88 27.25
CA ILE A 165 -16.34 -15.74 27.89
C ILE A 165 -16.95 -17.05 28.44
N GLU A 166 -18.22 -17.08 28.76
CA GLU A 166 -18.90 -18.30 29.22
C GLU A 166 -18.95 -19.35 28.12
N ASN A 167 -18.94 -18.95 26.85
CA ASN A 167 -18.85 -19.85 25.72
C ASN A 167 -17.38 -20.30 25.50
N LYS A 168 -17.08 -21.56 25.83
CA LYS A 168 -15.75 -22.16 25.74
C LYS A 168 -15.19 -22.22 24.30
N SER A 169 -16.04 -22.05 23.29
CA SER A 169 -15.62 -22.03 21.89
C SER A 169 -15.03 -20.68 21.45
N ILE A 170 -15.16 -19.65 22.29
CA ILE A 170 -14.60 -18.32 22.00
C ILE A 170 -13.28 -18.15 22.76
N PRO A 171 -12.13 -18.04 22.04
CA PRO A 171 -10.85 -17.77 22.68
C PRO A 171 -10.86 -16.40 23.34
N LYS A 172 -10.46 -16.36 24.62
CA LYS A 172 -10.51 -15.13 25.45
C LYS A 172 -9.56 -14.03 24.95
N ASP A 173 -8.45 -14.43 24.35
CA ASP A 173 -7.45 -13.54 23.74
C ASP A 173 -7.95 -12.82 22.47
N ASN A 174 -9.06 -13.27 21.90
CA ASN A 174 -9.71 -12.62 20.75
C ASN A 174 -10.78 -11.59 21.16
N LEU A 175 -11.03 -11.40 22.47
CA LEU A 175 -12.07 -10.51 22.96
C LEU A 175 -11.47 -9.19 23.46
N THR A 176 -12.07 -8.08 23.05
CA THR A 176 -11.73 -6.74 23.53
C THR A 176 -13.00 -5.99 23.89
N ALA A 177 -13.03 -5.40 25.08
CA ALA A 177 -14.08 -4.48 25.50
C ALA A 177 -13.60 -3.04 25.33
N ALA A 178 -14.41 -2.19 24.67
CA ALA A 178 -14.09 -0.77 24.51
C ALA A 178 -15.34 0.08 24.68
N GLY A 179 -15.25 1.13 25.48
CA GLY A 179 -16.25 2.19 25.56
C GLY A 179 -15.95 3.31 24.56
N ARG A 180 -16.98 3.97 24.06
CA ARG A 180 -16.87 5.15 23.18
C ARG A 180 -17.49 6.41 23.77
N GLY A 181 -18.15 6.30 24.92
CA GLY A 181 -18.89 7.41 25.52
C GLY A 181 -19.94 7.96 24.55
N GLU A 182 -19.94 9.25 24.37
CA GLU A 182 -20.83 9.99 23.45
C GLU A 182 -20.15 10.39 22.12
N PHE A 183 -18.87 9.98 21.92
CA PHE A 183 -18.01 10.50 20.84
C PHE A 183 -18.06 9.69 19.53
N ALA A 184 -19.00 8.75 19.40
CA ALA A 184 -19.18 7.97 18.17
C ALA A 184 -20.66 7.92 17.75
N PRO A 185 -21.34 9.06 17.54
CA PRO A 185 -22.72 9.08 17.11
C PRO A 185 -22.86 8.60 15.67
N ILE A 186 -23.96 7.86 15.37
CA ILE A 186 -24.34 7.45 14.01
C ILE A 186 -25.58 8.20 13.51
N ALA A 187 -26.26 8.92 14.40
CA ALA A 187 -27.42 9.76 14.10
C ALA A 187 -27.36 11.06 14.92
N THR A 188 -28.21 12.03 14.58
CA THR A 188 -28.34 13.26 15.39
C THR A 188 -28.81 12.97 16.80
N ASN A 189 -28.29 13.69 17.80
CA ASN A 189 -28.76 13.63 19.17
C ASN A 189 -29.98 14.55 19.45
N ASP A 190 -30.45 15.31 18.46
CA ASP A 190 -31.54 16.27 18.63
C ASP A 190 -32.90 15.56 18.75
N THR A 191 -33.05 14.40 18.09
CA THR A 191 -34.28 13.60 18.12
C THR A 191 -34.20 12.43 19.08
N SER A 192 -35.34 11.96 19.58
CA SER A 192 -35.42 10.76 20.43
C SER A 192 -34.97 9.50 19.71
N GLU A 193 -35.34 9.38 18.43
CA GLU A 193 -34.96 8.27 17.55
C GLU A 193 -33.45 8.26 17.28
N GLY A 194 -32.85 9.42 17.03
CA GLY A 194 -31.41 9.54 16.84
C GLY A 194 -30.62 9.17 18.11
N ARG A 195 -31.07 9.65 19.27
CA ARG A 195 -30.46 9.24 20.56
C ARG A 195 -30.63 7.74 20.83
N ALA A 196 -31.76 7.11 20.46
CA ALA A 196 -31.95 5.69 20.57
C ALA A 196 -30.94 4.89 19.75
N LYS A 197 -30.72 5.27 18.49
CA LYS A 197 -29.70 4.69 17.60
C LYS A 197 -28.28 4.87 18.15
N ASN A 198 -27.98 6.03 18.74
CA ASN A 198 -26.66 6.29 19.33
C ASN A 198 -26.41 5.47 20.60
N ARG A 199 -27.45 5.17 21.38
CA ARG A 199 -27.37 4.27 22.55
C ARG A 199 -27.40 2.82 22.11
N ARG A 200 -26.24 2.32 21.63
CA ARG A 200 -26.08 0.97 21.09
C ARG A 200 -24.84 0.28 21.62
N ILE A 201 -24.84 -1.03 21.50
CA ILE A 201 -23.67 -1.90 21.64
C ILE A 201 -23.35 -2.44 20.25
N GLU A 202 -22.07 -2.48 19.90
CA GLU A 202 -21.59 -3.08 18.67
C GLU A 202 -20.65 -4.25 18.99
N VAL A 203 -20.98 -5.43 18.50
CA VAL A 203 -20.04 -6.55 18.42
C VAL A 203 -19.38 -6.50 17.06
N ILE A 204 -18.06 -6.26 17.05
CA ILE A 204 -17.29 -6.10 15.83
C ILE A 204 -16.48 -7.37 15.58
N LEU A 205 -16.81 -8.08 14.51
CA LEU A 205 -16.08 -9.26 14.07
C LEU A 205 -15.02 -8.85 13.05
N THR A 206 -13.76 -9.04 13.41
CA THR A 206 -12.62 -8.66 12.60
C THR A 206 -11.91 -9.90 12.09
N PRO A 207 -11.63 -10.04 10.77
CA PRO A 207 -10.85 -11.15 10.25
C PRO A 207 -9.42 -11.10 10.77
N LYS A 208 -8.80 -12.26 11.01
CA LYS A 208 -7.37 -12.34 11.27
C LYS A 208 -6.61 -12.11 9.96
N LEU A 209 -5.73 -11.14 9.96
CA LEU A 209 -4.92 -10.73 8.79
C LEU A 209 -3.46 -11.18 8.90
N ASP A 210 -3.19 -12.22 9.69
CA ASP A 210 -1.83 -12.72 9.95
C ASP A 210 -1.11 -13.18 8.67
N GLU A 211 -1.85 -13.72 7.70
CA GLU A 211 -1.33 -14.13 6.39
C GLU A 211 -0.86 -12.92 5.56
N ILE A 212 -1.64 -11.84 5.57
CA ILE A 212 -1.27 -10.59 4.87
C ILE A 212 -0.03 -9.96 5.53
N ALA A 213 0.01 -9.95 6.87
CA ALA A 213 1.17 -9.44 7.60
C ALA A 213 2.46 -10.22 7.30
N LYS A 214 2.40 -11.56 7.12
CA LYS A 214 3.55 -12.37 6.70
C LYS A 214 4.07 -11.95 5.33
N ILE A 215 3.20 -11.87 4.33
CA ILE A 215 3.57 -11.48 2.96
C ILE A 215 4.18 -10.07 2.93
N LEU A 216 3.67 -9.12 3.72
CA LEU A 216 4.22 -7.78 3.79
C LEU A 216 5.61 -7.71 4.46
N ASN A 217 5.91 -8.63 5.38
CA ASN A 217 7.16 -8.65 6.13
C ASN A 217 8.26 -9.53 5.49
N GLU A 218 7.95 -10.37 4.51
CA GLU A 218 8.91 -11.13 3.72
C GLU A 218 9.57 -10.21 2.68
N ASN A 219 10.65 -9.53 3.08
CA ASN A 219 11.51 -8.70 2.22
C ASN A 219 12.71 -9.50 1.71
#